data_56f6b538c29ec00802ff3e94c87a9aa9
#
_entry.id   56f6b538c29ec00802ff3e94c87a9aa9
#
_cell.length_a   1.000
_cell.length_b   1.000
_cell.length_c   1.000
_cell.angle_alpha   90.00
_cell.angle_beta   90.00
_cell.angle_gamma   90.00
#
_symmetry.space_group_name_H-M   'P 1'
#
loop_
_entity.id
_entity.type
_entity.pdbx_description
1 polymer ?
#
loop_
_entity_poly.entity_id
_entity_poly.type
_entity_poly.pdbx_seq_one_letter_code
_entity_poly.pdbx_strand_id
1 'polypeptide(L)'
;MIRKIDSNIFSLTILKVTTFSRIRQIQQNILNAYEADISKHTEEQTQRVRMVWQSIPAQLARENKKFIYCAIRKGARAKDFEIAIQWLIDAGLVHKVERTRDAKSPLKFYADMDAFKLYVLDVGLLGALTMAQPDQILIGNNVFSEYKGAFTANFVLQPVKSLPYLP
;
A
#
# COMPACT_ATOMS: atom_id res chain seq x y z
N MET A 1 32.78 26.66 25.75
CA MET A 1 32.86 25.21 26.01
C MET A 1 32.07 24.46 24.92
N ILE A 2 32.73 24.09 23.83
CA ILE A 2 32.11 23.43 22.65
C ILE A 2 32.01 21.96 23.01
N ARG A 3 30.77 21.41 23.13
CA ARG A 3 30.56 19.99 23.32
C ARG A 3 31.06 19.25 22.06
N LYS A 4 32.02 18.35 22.23
CA LYS A 4 32.39 17.38 21.19
C LYS A 4 31.14 16.59 20.82
N ILE A 5 30.62 16.82 19.61
CA ILE A 5 29.61 15.96 19.01
C ILE A 5 30.33 14.65 18.74
N ASP A 6 29.83 13.55 19.35
CA ASP A 6 30.41 12.23 19.18
C ASP A 6 30.42 11.86 17.69
N SER A 7 31.62 11.73 17.12
CA SER A 7 31.84 11.36 15.71
C SER A 7 31.14 10.04 15.34
N ASN A 8 30.91 9.16 16.30
CA ASN A 8 30.19 7.90 16.12
C ASN A 8 28.69 8.12 15.87
N ILE A 9 28.04 9.08 16.54
CA ILE A 9 26.61 9.38 16.34
C ILE A 9 26.41 9.99 14.95
N PHE A 10 27.29 10.89 14.54
CA PHE A 10 27.25 11.50 13.23
C PHE A 10 27.46 10.49 12.10
N SER A 11 28.43 9.59 12.24
CA SER A 11 28.71 8.51 11.30
C SER A 11 27.55 7.52 11.18
N LEU A 12 26.93 7.10 12.30
CA LEU A 12 25.77 6.21 12.31
C LEU A 12 24.53 6.87 11.68
N THR A 13 24.33 8.17 11.89
CA THR A 13 23.23 8.92 11.31
C THR A 13 23.38 9.03 9.78
N ILE A 14 24.57 9.34 9.27
CA ILE A 14 24.86 9.39 7.83
C ILE A 14 24.65 8.00 7.19
N LEU A 15 25.16 6.93 7.80
CA LEU A 15 24.96 5.56 7.29
C LEU A 15 23.48 5.19 7.22
N LYS A 16 22.69 5.51 8.24
CA LYS A 16 21.25 5.28 8.23
C LYS A 16 20.55 6.06 7.12
N VAL A 17 20.81 7.36 6.98
CA VAL A 17 20.22 8.21 5.95
C VAL A 17 20.57 7.71 4.55
N THR A 18 21.85 7.37 4.31
CA THR A 18 22.29 6.84 3.01
C THR A 18 21.62 5.50 2.69
N THR A 19 21.48 4.61 3.68
CA THR A 19 20.81 3.32 3.52
C THR A 19 19.31 3.50 3.20
N PHE A 20 18.63 4.38 3.90
CA PHE A 20 17.21 4.65 3.65
C PHE A 20 16.97 5.28 2.26
N SER A 21 17.81 6.22 1.84
CA SER A 21 17.73 6.81 0.51
C SER A 21 17.92 5.76 -0.58
N ARG A 22 18.87 4.83 -0.40
CA ARG A 22 19.11 3.72 -1.33
C ARG A 22 17.93 2.76 -1.40
N ILE A 23 17.34 2.39 -0.26
CA ILE A 23 16.13 1.55 -0.21
C ILE A 23 14.98 2.25 -0.93
N ARG A 24 14.76 3.54 -0.67
CA ARG A 24 13.72 4.32 -1.35
C ARG A 24 13.93 4.36 -2.86
N GLN A 25 15.17 4.49 -3.33
CA GLN A 25 15.48 4.45 -4.75
C GLN A 25 15.12 3.08 -5.37
N ILE A 26 15.42 1.98 -4.69
CA ILE A 26 15.05 0.64 -5.15
C ILE A 26 13.52 0.50 -5.21
N GLN A 27 12.80 0.92 -4.18
CA GLN A 27 11.34 0.90 -4.15
C GLN A 27 10.74 1.72 -5.30
N GLN A 28 11.31 2.91 -5.58
CA GLN A 28 10.84 3.74 -6.69
C GLN A 28 11.10 3.07 -8.05
N ASN A 29 12.25 2.41 -8.22
CA ASN A 29 12.54 1.65 -9.44
C ASN A 29 11.53 0.51 -9.65
N ILE A 30 11.12 -0.18 -8.59
CA ILE A 30 10.07 -1.21 -8.64
C ILE A 30 8.74 -0.60 -9.05
N LEU A 31 8.33 0.54 -8.46
CA LEU A 31 7.10 1.22 -8.84
C LEU A 31 7.12 1.67 -10.30
N ASN A 32 8.27 2.17 -10.78
CA ASN A 32 8.43 2.55 -12.19
C ASN A 32 8.32 1.35 -13.14
N ALA A 33 8.83 0.17 -12.74
CA ALA A 33 8.66 -1.06 -13.49
C ALA A 33 7.18 -1.48 -13.55
N TYR A 34 6.44 -1.37 -12.44
CA TYR A 34 4.99 -1.63 -12.42
C TYR A 34 4.22 -0.67 -13.32
N GLU A 35 4.55 0.62 -13.32
CA GLU A 35 3.94 1.60 -14.23
C GLU A 35 4.23 1.27 -15.70
N ALA A 36 5.43 0.78 -16.03
CA ALA A 36 5.78 0.32 -17.36
C ALA A 36 4.95 -0.91 -17.78
N ASP A 37 4.71 -1.85 -16.87
CA ASP A 37 3.87 -3.03 -17.13
C ASP A 37 2.40 -2.65 -17.31
N ILE A 38 1.87 -1.77 -16.48
CA ILE A 38 0.51 -1.21 -16.62
C ILE A 38 0.34 -0.57 -18.01
N SER A 39 1.37 0.10 -18.52
CA SER A 39 1.34 0.82 -19.79
C SER A 39 1.29 -0.08 -21.03
N LYS A 40 1.47 -1.39 -20.89
CA LYS A 40 1.41 -2.36 -22.01
C LYS A 40 -0.02 -2.70 -22.45
N HIS A 41 -1.04 -2.24 -21.73
CA HIS A 41 -2.44 -2.46 -22.05
C HIS A 41 -3.01 -1.38 -22.98
N THR A 42 -4.27 -1.55 -23.40
CA THR A 42 -4.99 -0.51 -24.12
C THR A 42 -5.06 0.78 -23.26
N GLU A 43 -5.11 1.94 -23.92
CA GLU A 43 -5.09 3.23 -23.23
C GLU A 43 -6.18 3.34 -22.15
N GLU A 44 -7.40 2.91 -22.49
CA GLU A 44 -8.53 2.94 -21.56
C GLU A 44 -8.32 2.04 -20.33
N GLN A 45 -7.82 0.82 -20.51
CA GLN A 45 -7.52 -0.10 -19.41
C GLN A 45 -6.36 0.42 -18.56
N THR A 46 -5.29 0.88 -19.20
CA THR A 46 -4.15 1.51 -18.54
C THR A 46 -4.60 2.64 -17.62
N GLN A 47 -5.46 3.53 -18.11
CA GLN A 47 -5.98 4.64 -17.30
C GLN A 47 -6.77 4.14 -16.09
N ARG A 48 -7.66 3.15 -16.27
CA ARG A 48 -8.45 2.59 -15.17
C ARG A 48 -7.59 1.90 -14.12
N VAL A 49 -6.59 1.13 -14.54
CA VAL A 49 -5.64 0.46 -13.64
C VAL A 49 -4.86 1.49 -12.82
N ARG A 50 -4.32 2.54 -13.48
CA ARG A 50 -3.63 3.64 -12.78
C ARG A 50 -4.52 4.35 -11.78
N MET A 51 -5.76 4.64 -12.14
CA MET A 51 -6.71 5.31 -11.24
C MET A 51 -6.97 4.48 -9.98
N VAL A 52 -7.16 3.16 -10.12
CA VAL A 52 -7.30 2.25 -8.97
C VAL A 52 -6.03 2.26 -8.14
N TRP A 53 -4.88 2.00 -8.77
CA TRP A 53 -3.57 1.91 -8.12
C TRP A 53 -3.25 3.15 -7.28
N GLN A 54 -3.39 4.33 -7.88
CA GLN A 54 -3.13 5.60 -7.21
C GLN A 54 -4.12 5.94 -6.10
N SER A 55 -5.34 5.37 -6.13
CA SER A 55 -6.35 5.61 -5.10
C SER A 55 -6.11 4.82 -3.82
N ILE A 56 -5.35 3.71 -3.87
CA ILE A 56 -5.21 2.77 -2.75
C ILE A 56 -4.70 3.45 -1.47
N PRO A 57 -3.62 4.24 -1.48
CA PRO A 57 -3.12 4.88 -0.26
C PRO A 57 -4.17 5.76 0.43
N ALA A 58 -4.85 6.60 -0.33
CA ALA A 58 -5.88 7.49 0.21
C ALA A 58 -7.09 6.72 0.75
N GLN A 59 -7.43 5.57 0.16
CA GLN A 59 -8.52 4.72 0.64
C GLN A 59 -8.14 3.94 1.90
N LEU A 60 -6.86 3.53 2.02
CA LEU A 60 -6.35 2.89 3.23
C LEU A 60 -6.23 3.87 4.41
N ALA A 61 -5.85 5.12 4.14
CA ALA A 61 -5.75 6.18 5.14
C ALA A 61 -7.13 6.56 5.73
N ARG A 62 -8.19 6.41 4.96
CA ARG A 62 -9.55 6.63 5.47
C ARG A 62 -10.00 5.43 6.30
N GLU A 63 -10.67 5.68 7.41
CA GLU A 63 -11.25 4.62 8.26
C GLU A 63 -12.48 3.92 7.62
N ASN A 64 -12.57 3.94 6.30
CA ASN A 64 -13.63 3.29 5.56
C ASN A 64 -13.57 1.77 5.75
N LYS A 65 -14.74 1.17 5.99
CA LYS A 65 -14.87 -0.28 6.18
C LYS A 65 -14.73 -1.06 4.87
N LYS A 66 -14.75 -0.39 3.70
CA LYS A 66 -14.67 -1.01 2.38
C LYS A 66 -14.08 -0.06 1.34
N PHE A 67 -13.69 -0.62 0.20
CA PHE A 67 -13.25 0.11 -0.98
C PHE A 67 -14.39 0.97 -1.56
N ILE A 68 -14.10 2.23 -1.88
CA ILE A 68 -15.09 3.20 -2.35
C ILE A 68 -14.77 3.61 -3.79
N TYR A 69 -15.56 3.14 -4.75
CA TYR A 69 -15.38 3.47 -6.17
C TYR A 69 -15.51 4.98 -6.46
N CYS A 70 -16.45 5.64 -5.82
CA CYS A 70 -16.62 7.09 -5.96
C CYS A 70 -15.45 7.92 -5.44
N ALA A 71 -14.54 7.33 -4.63
CA ALA A 71 -13.29 7.97 -4.22
C ALA A 71 -12.25 8.00 -5.34
N ILE A 72 -12.39 7.15 -6.37
CA ILE A 72 -11.54 7.18 -7.57
C ILE A 72 -12.00 8.31 -8.49
N ARG A 73 -13.29 8.35 -8.78
CA ARG A 73 -13.92 9.35 -9.65
C ARG A 73 -15.39 9.50 -9.26
N LYS A 74 -15.92 10.73 -9.28
CA LYS A 74 -17.32 11.00 -9.00
C LYS A 74 -18.22 10.17 -9.93
N GLY A 75 -19.19 9.46 -9.36
CA GLY A 75 -20.12 8.61 -10.11
C GLY A 75 -19.56 7.26 -10.56
N ALA A 76 -18.32 6.89 -10.17
CA ALA A 76 -17.72 5.59 -10.48
C ALA A 76 -18.50 4.44 -9.84
N ARG A 77 -18.66 3.36 -10.59
CA ARG A 77 -19.32 2.12 -10.17
C ARG A 77 -18.38 0.93 -10.25
N ALA A 78 -18.71 -0.18 -9.58
CA ALA A 78 -17.93 -1.40 -9.59
C ALA A 78 -17.58 -1.87 -11.01
N LYS A 79 -18.58 -1.96 -11.91
CA LYS A 79 -18.41 -2.40 -13.30
C LYS A 79 -17.36 -1.60 -14.09
N ASP A 80 -17.07 -0.36 -13.68
CA ASP A 80 -16.11 0.49 -14.38
C ASP A 80 -14.65 0.11 -14.06
N PHE A 81 -14.41 -0.59 -12.93
CA PHE A 81 -13.08 -0.83 -12.39
C PHE A 81 -12.79 -2.29 -12.01
N GLU A 82 -13.77 -3.20 -12.12
CA GLU A 82 -13.58 -4.63 -11.75
C GLU A 82 -12.42 -5.28 -12.51
N ILE A 83 -12.36 -5.07 -13.82
CA ILE A 83 -11.27 -5.62 -14.66
C ILE A 83 -9.92 -5.03 -14.23
N ALA A 84 -9.87 -3.74 -13.93
CA ALA A 84 -8.64 -3.08 -13.49
C ALA A 84 -8.18 -3.59 -12.12
N ILE A 85 -9.11 -3.82 -11.20
CA ILE A 85 -8.81 -4.40 -9.88
C ILE A 85 -8.34 -5.84 -10.04
N GLN A 86 -9.02 -6.64 -10.86
CA GLN A 86 -8.64 -8.03 -11.10
C GLN A 86 -7.24 -8.11 -11.70
N TRP A 87 -6.93 -7.26 -12.67
CA TRP A 87 -5.59 -7.20 -13.24
C TRP A 87 -4.51 -6.91 -12.18
N LEU A 88 -4.73 -5.95 -11.29
CA LEU A 88 -3.79 -5.65 -10.19
C LEU A 88 -3.59 -6.83 -9.24
N ILE A 89 -4.65 -7.62 -8.99
CA ILE A 89 -4.59 -8.84 -8.18
C ILE A 89 -3.78 -9.93 -8.91
N ASP A 90 -4.08 -10.18 -10.17
CA ASP A 90 -3.44 -11.21 -10.98
C ASP A 90 -1.95 -10.91 -11.23
N ALA A 91 -1.62 -9.62 -11.39
CA ALA A 91 -0.24 -9.15 -11.45
C ALA A 91 0.50 -9.23 -10.08
N GLY A 92 -0.20 -9.57 -9.00
CA GLY A 92 0.38 -9.67 -7.66
C GLY A 92 0.76 -8.33 -7.03
N LEU A 93 0.26 -7.20 -7.57
CA LEU A 93 0.58 -5.86 -7.06
C LEU A 93 -0.23 -5.48 -5.84
N VAL A 94 -1.41 -6.08 -5.68
CA VAL A 94 -2.32 -5.85 -4.55
C VAL A 94 -2.90 -7.15 -4.01
N HIS A 95 -3.27 -7.09 -2.74
CA HIS A 95 -4.09 -8.11 -2.08
C HIS A 95 -5.50 -7.57 -1.86
N LYS A 96 -6.50 -8.29 -2.37
CA LYS A 96 -7.91 -8.07 -2.02
C LYS A 96 -8.22 -8.82 -0.74
N VAL A 97 -8.74 -8.12 0.27
CA VAL A 97 -9.18 -8.70 1.54
C VAL A 97 -10.66 -8.39 1.72
N GLU A 98 -11.47 -9.44 1.71
CA GLU A 98 -12.91 -9.35 1.88
C GLU A 98 -13.28 -9.27 3.36
N ARG A 99 -14.36 -8.55 3.66
CA ARG A 99 -14.92 -8.50 5.00
C ARG A 99 -15.69 -9.78 5.28
N THR A 100 -15.56 -10.35 6.46
CA THR A 100 -16.50 -11.36 6.96
C THR A 100 -17.59 -10.71 7.81
N ARG A 101 -18.81 -11.20 7.70
CA ARG A 101 -19.96 -10.77 8.53
C ARG A 101 -19.92 -11.40 9.91
N ASP A 102 -19.36 -12.62 10.00
CA ASP A 102 -19.24 -13.39 11.24
C ASP A 102 -17.88 -14.12 11.25
N ALA A 103 -17.25 -14.18 12.42
CA ALA A 103 -15.96 -14.84 12.60
C ALA A 103 -16.14 -16.35 12.91
N LYS A 104 -17.03 -17.03 12.16
CA LYS A 104 -17.27 -18.47 12.25
C LYS A 104 -16.60 -19.23 11.12
N SER A 105 -16.15 -20.46 11.42
CA SER A 105 -15.61 -21.36 10.40
C SER A 105 -16.76 -22.14 9.71
N PRO A 106 -16.71 -22.34 8.39
CA PRO A 106 -15.74 -21.84 7.43
C PRO A 106 -16.01 -20.37 7.05
N LEU A 107 -14.98 -19.52 7.12
CA LEU A 107 -15.08 -18.07 6.90
C LEU A 107 -15.71 -17.70 5.54
N LYS A 108 -15.49 -18.51 4.51
CA LYS A 108 -16.04 -18.28 3.15
C LYS A 108 -17.56 -18.15 3.10
N PHE A 109 -18.30 -18.83 3.98
CA PHE A 109 -19.76 -18.71 4.03
C PHE A 109 -20.25 -17.36 4.57
N TYR A 110 -19.38 -16.66 5.27
CA TYR A 110 -19.70 -15.39 5.90
C TYR A 110 -19.02 -14.21 5.18
N ALA A 111 -18.32 -14.48 4.08
CA ALA A 111 -17.65 -13.44 3.29
C ALA A 111 -18.67 -12.47 2.66
N ASP A 112 -18.39 -11.19 2.77
CA ASP A 112 -19.15 -10.12 2.14
C ASP A 112 -18.34 -9.63 0.94
N MET A 113 -18.63 -10.20 -0.24
CA MET A 113 -17.90 -9.91 -1.48
C MET A 113 -18.02 -8.45 -1.94
N ASP A 114 -19.07 -7.74 -1.49
CA ASP A 114 -19.29 -6.32 -1.80
C ASP A 114 -18.51 -5.38 -0.88
N ALA A 115 -17.87 -5.93 0.15
CA ALA A 115 -17.10 -5.16 1.10
C ALA A 115 -15.67 -5.72 1.24
N PHE A 116 -14.74 -5.14 0.51
CA PHE A 116 -13.34 -5.49 0.52
C PHE A 116 -12.44 -4.26 0.65
N LYS A 117 -11.16 -4.49 0.96
CA LYS A 117 -10.09 -3.49 0.86
C LYS A 117 -8.98 -4.02 -0.04
N LEU A 118 -8.27 -3.09 -0.67
CA LEU A 118 -7.06 -3.39 -1.43
C LEU A 118 -5.85 -2.94 -0.64
N TYR A 119 -4.88 -3.83 -0.48
CA TYR A 119 -3.61 -3.58 0.18
C TYR A 119 -2.48 -3.73 -0.83
N VAL A 120 -1.46 -2.89 -0.73
CA VAL A 120 -0.26 -3.00 -1.57
C VAL A 120 0.52 -4.25 -1.16
N LEU A 121 1.18 -4.90 -2.11
CA LEU A 121 2.01 -6.10 -1.89
C LEU A 121 2.99 -5.94 -0.73
N ASP A 122 3.62 -4.78 -0.60
CA ASP A 122 4.64 -4.49 0.40
C ASP A 122 4.44 -3.12 1.05
N VAL A 123 4.67 -3.03 2.38
CA VAL A 123 4.51 -1.78 3.13
C VAL A 123 5.53 -0.72 2.75
N GLY A 124 6.74 -1.12 2.34
CA GLY A 124 7.77 -0.20 1.86
C GLY A 124 7.38 0.41 0.51
N LEU A 125 6.75 -0.39 -0.37
CA LEU A 125 6.18 0.10 -1.63
C LEU A 125 4.99 1.05 -1.38
N LEU A 126 4.15 0.77 -0.37
CA LEU A 126 3.12 1.73 0.06
C LEU A 126 3.76 3.06 0.50
N GLY A 127 4.86 3.00 1.26
CA GLY A 127 5.62 4.18 1.66
C GLY A 127 6.21 4.96 0.48
N ALA A 128 6.70 4.24 -0.54
CA ALA A 128 7.23 4.88 -1.76
C ALA A 128 6.11 5.49 -2.61
N LEU A 129 4.98 4.81 -2.74
CA LEU A 129 3.80 5.27 -3.49
C LEU A 129 3.18 6.55 -2.88
N THR A 130 3.23 6.68 -1.56
CA THR A 130 2.77 7.88 -0.83
C THR A 130 3.82 8.99 -0.76
N MET A 131 5.05 8.76 -1.26
CA MET A 131 6.21 9.66 -1.09
C MET A 131 6.51 9.98 0.38
N ALA A 132 6.07 9.12 1.30
CA ALA A 132 6.32 9.31 2.73
C ALA A 132 7.83 9.28 3.01
N GLN A 133 8.32 10.28 3.74
CA GLN A 133 9.73 10.34 4.09
C GLN A 133 10.03 9.29 5.17
N PRO A 134 11.13 8.51 5.02
CA PRO A 134 11.49 7.47 5.98
C PRO A 134 11.68 7.95 7.41
N ASP A 135 12.20 9.16 7.59
CA ASP A 135 12.38 9.81 8.88
C ASP A 135 11.05 10.12 9.55
N GLN A 136 10.04 10.57 8.79
CA GLN A 136 8.70 10.82 9.31
C GLN A 136 8.02 9.53 9.81
N ILE A 137 8.25 8.41 9.12
CA ILE A 137 7.73 7.10 9.52
C ILE A 137 8.40 6.63 10.82
N LEU A 138 9.73 6.82 10.95
CA LEU A 138 10.52 6.32 12.07
C LEU A 138 10.42 7.17 13.33
N ILE A 139 10.29 8.50 13.18
CA ILE A 139 10.26 9.44 14.31
C ILE A 139 8.86 9.53 14.94
N GLY A 140 7.82 9.04 14.24
CA GLY A 140 6.47 8.98 14.81
C GLY A 140 5.85 10.34 15.11
N ASN A 141 6.11 11.35 14.28
CA ASN A 141 5.51 12.67 14.44
C ASN A 141 4.00 12.68 14.15
N ASN A 142 3.29 13.73 14.54
CA ASN A 142 1.84 13.82 14.44
C ASN A 142 1.30 13.67 12.99
N VAL A 143 2.09 14.04 11.98
CA VAL A 143 1.73 13.88 10.57
C VAL A 143 1.59 12.41 10.19
N PHE A 144 2.42 11.52 10.75
CA PHE A 144 2.34 10.09 10.49
C PHE A 144 1.17 9.41 11.22
N SER A 145 0.66 10.01 12.31
CA SER A 145 -0.42 9.42 13.09
C SER A 145 -1.70 9.18 12.27
N GLU A 146 -2.00 10.05 11.31
CA GLU A 146 -3.17 9.94 10.42
C GLU A 146 -3.07 8.72 9.48
N TYR A 147 -1.84 8.32 9.10
CA TYR A 147 -1.61 7.21 8.16
C TYR A 147 -1.16 5.93 8.82
N LYS A 148 -0.88 5.98 10.13
CA LYS A 148 -0.37 4.85 10.92
C LYS A 148 -1.24 3.59 10.75
N GLY A 149 -2.55 3.75 10.77
CA GLY A 149 -3.51 2.65 10.58
C GLY A 149 -3.35 1.95 9.25
N ALA A 150 -3.18 2.70 8.15
CA ALA A 150 -2.97 2.16 6.82
C ALA A 150 -1.67 1.33 6.72
N PHE A 151 -0.57 1.87 7.24
CA PHE A 151 0.73 1.18 7.25
C PHE A 151 0.70 -0.06 8.14
N THR A 152 0.12 0.03 9.34
CA THR A 152 -0.01 -1.11 10.26
C THR A 152 -0.85 -2.22 9.64
N ALA A 153 -2.00 -1.90 9.05
CA ALA A 153 -2.85 -2.90 8.41
C ALA A 153 -2.16 -3.57 7.22
N ASN A 154 -1.45 -2.80 6.40
CA ASN A 154 -0.69 -3.35 5.27
C ASN A 154 0.49 -4.22 5.75
N PHE A 155 1.20 -3.82 6.80
CA PHE A 155 2.30 -4.58 7.40
C PHE A 155 1.81 -5.92 7.99
N VAL A 156 0.71 -5.92 8.73
CA VAL A 156 0.15 -7.15 9.34
C VAL A 156 -0.29 -8.14 8.26
N LEU A 157 -0.76 -7.67 7.12
CA LEU A 157 -1.20 -8.55 6.03
C LEU A 157 -0.04 -9.32 5.37
N GLN A 158 1.16 -8.73 5.27
CA GLN A 158 2.32 -9.35 4.62
C GLN A 158 2.69 -10.73 5.19
N PRO A 159 2.96 -10.88 6.51
CA PRO A 159 3.28 -12.19 7.08
C PRO A 159 2.11 -13.17 7.03
N VAL A 160 0.87 -12.69 7.13
CA VAL A 160 -0.33 -13.54 7.05
C VAL A 160 -0.43 -14.21 5.68
N LYS A 161 -0.14 -13.49 4.59
CA LYS A 161 -0.18 -14.02 3.21
C LYS A 161 1.00 -14.93 2.87
N SER A 162 2.12 -14.84 3.60
CA SER A 162 3.28 -15.72 3.41
C SER A 162 3.18 -17.04 4.17
N LEU A 163 2.16 -17.23 5.02
CA LEU A 163 1.95 -18.48 5.73
C LEU A 163 1.43 -19.57 4.78
N PRO A 164 2.05 -20.79 4.79
CA PRO A 164 1.75 -21.83 3.79
C PRO A 164 0.37 -22.49 3.92
N TYR A 165 -0.44 -22.09 4.90
CA TYR A 165 -1.73 -22.73 5.21
C TYR A 165 -2.95 -21.79 5.13
N LEU A 166 -2.82 -20.59 4.56
CA LEU A 166 -3.98 -19.74 4.29
C LEU A 166 -4.35 -19.87 2.80
N PRO A 167 -5.58 -20.36 2.51
CA PRO A 167 -6.09 -20.45 1.16
C PRO A 167 -6.29 -19.08 0.52
#